data_998c6c13d936b1012a039946088237bc
#
_entry.id   998c6c13d936b1012a039946088237bc
#
_cell.length_a   1.000
_cell.length_b   1.000
_cell.length_c   1.000
_cell.angle_alpha   90.00
_cell.angle_beta   90.00
_cell.angle_gamma   90.00
#
_symmetry.space_group_name_H-M   'P 1'
#
loop_
_entity.id
_entity.type
_entity.pdbx_description
1 polymer ?
#
loop_
_entity_poly.entity_id
_entity_poly.type
_entity_poly.pdbx_seq_one_letter_code
_entity_poly.pdbx_strand_id
1 'polypeptide(L)'
;YDHFTNKYKGIRKWHDKLANEVMSNGKIVTPSGREFSFPDVVRMQSGRITHFTQIKNYPVQSFATADIVPLALMHIEKLLDNRQSCIVNSVHDSIVIDVHPNEEQDCIYAIKLTNSQLTNLISSKWGINFNVPLELEAKIGPNWLDTKDVV
;
A
#
# COMPACT_ATOMS: atom_id res chain seq x y z
N TYR A 1 4.80 14.31 20.46
CA TYR A 1 5.76 13.88 19.42
C TYR A 1 6.94 13.13 20.06
N ASP A 2 7.56 13.69 21.08
CA ASP A 2 8.74 13.09 21.74
C ASP A 2 8.44 11.75 22.42
N HIS A 3 7.26 11.59 23.02
CA HIS A 3 6.84 10.31 23.60
C HIS A 3 6.78 9.19 22.56
N PHE A 4 6.22 9.47 21.37
CA PHE A 4 6.14 8.52 20.26
C PHE A 4 7.52 8.16 19.71
N THR A 5 8.37 9.14 19.44
CA THR A 5 9.72 8.91 18.91
C THR A 5 10.65 8.23 19.91
N ASN A 6 10.45 8.44 21.22
CA ASN A 6 11.18 7.72 22.25
C ASN A 6 10.75 6.25 22.37
N LYS A 7 9.45 5.96 22.16
CA LYS A 7 8.93 4.59 22.13
C LYS A 7 9.42 3.85 20.86
N TYR A 8 9.45 4.52 19.71
CA TYR A 8 9.82 3.94 18.42
C TYR A 8 11.11 4.56 17.87
N LYS A 9 12.21 4.35 18.55
CA LYS A 9 13.53 4.95 18.23
C LYS A 9 14.01 4.69 16.79
N GLY A 10 13.62 3.56 16.19
CA GLY A 10 13.95 3.20 14.80
C GLY A 10 13.37 4.15 13.76
N ILE A 11 12.16 4.69 14.00
CA ILE A 11 11.48 5.58 13.05
C ILE A 11 12.28 6.87 12.84
N ARG A 12 12.80 7.47 13.90
CA ARG A 12 13.60 8.70 13.77
C ARG A 12 14.87 8.46 12.95
N LYS A 13 15.60 7.37 13.24
CA LYS A 13 16.80 6.99 12.49
C LYS A 13 16.49 6.73 11.02
N TRP A 14 15.37 6.09 10.74
CA TRP A 14 14.93 5.84 9.37
C TRP A 14 14.57 7.13 8.63
N HIS A 15 13.84 8.07 9.26
CA HIS A 15 13.55 9.38 8.70
C HIS A 15 14.81 10.19 8.39
N ASP A 16 15.79 10.20 9.30
CA ASP A 16 17.07 10.89 9.10
C ASP A 16 17.86 10.26 7.95
N LYS A 17 17.84 8.91 7.84
CA LYS A 17 18.46 8.20 6.72
C LYS A 17 17.85 8.61 5.38
N LEU A 18 16.51 8.59 5.26
CA LEU A 18 15.81 9.02 4.05
C LEU A 18 16.14 10.47 3.67
N ALA A 19 16.11 11.37 4.66
CA ALA A 19 16.44 12.77 4.44
C ALA A 19 17.87 12.97 3.93
N ASN A 20 18.84 12.25 4.48
CA ASN A 20 20.23 12.30 4.03
C ASN A 20 20.41 11.69 2.64
N GLU A 21 19.67 10.61 2.33
CA GLU A 21 19.67 10.00 1.00
C GLU A 21 19.18 10.97 -0.06
N VAL A 22 18.06 11.66 0.21
CA VAL A 22 17.53 12.69 -0.70
C VAL A 22 18.47 13.86 -0.84
N MET A 23 19.09 14.33 0.24
CA MET A 23 20.08 15.41 0.19
C MET A 23 21.30 15.05 -0.67
N SER A 24 21.66 13.77 -0.73
CA SER A 24 22.82 13.31 -1.51
C SER A 24 22.48 12.99 -2.95
N ASN A 25 21.33 12.38 -3.19
CA ASN A 25 20.96 11.77 -4.48
C ASN A 25 19.85 12.53 -5.21
N GLY A 26 19.18 13.48 -4.55
CA GLY A 26 18.02 14.21 -5.08
C GLY A 26 16.77 13.36 -5.29
N LYS A 27 16.77 12.10 -4.86
CA LYS A 27 15.65 11.18 -5.07
C LYS A 27 15.55 10.09 -4.00
N ILE A 28 14.38 9.46 -3.92
CA ILE A 28 14.14 8.22 -3.18
C ILE A 28 13.65 7.16 -4.17
N VAL A 29 14.09 5.93 -3.98
CA VAL A 29 13.58 4.75 -4.70
C VAL A 29 12.85 3.86 -3.69
N THR A 30 11.60 3.52 -3.99
CA THR A 30 10.82 2.58 -3.18
C THR A 30 11.27 1.14 -3.43
N PRO A 31 10.88 0.19 -2.57
CA PRO A 31 11.18 -1.23 -2.81
C PRO A 31 10.62 -1.77 -4.13
N SER A 32 9.54 -1.18 -4.66
CA SER A 32 8.98 -1.53 -5.97
C SER A 32 9.76 -0.96 -7.17
N GLY A 33 10.79 -0.14 -6.92
CA GLY A 33 11.56 0.54 -7.97
C GLY A 33 10.99 1.90 -8.39
N ARG A 34 9.91 2.38 -7.76
CA ARG A 34 9.34 3.71 -8.05
C ARG A 34 10.25 4.80 -7.52
N GLU A 35 10.56 5.80 -8.35
CA GLU A 35 11.41 6.94 -7.99
C GLU A 35 10.59 8.19 -7.68
N PHE A 36 10.97 8.90 -6.61
CA PHE A 36 10.48 10.23 -6.26
C PHE A 36 11.63 11.21 -6.30
N SER A 37 11.57 12.19 -7.19
CA SER A 37 12.59 13.20 -7.40
C SER A 37 12.31 14.43 -6.54
N PHE A 38 13.38 15.01 -5.96
CA PHE A 38 13.37 16.21 -5.14
C PHE A 38 14.51 17.15 -5.59
N PRO A 39 14.41 17.74 -6.80
CA PRO A 39 15.52 18.49 -7.40
C PRO A 39 15.87 19.77 -6.64
N ASP A 40 14.93 20.30 -5.87
CA ASP A 40 15.03 21.55 -5.10
C ASP A 40 15.18 21.32 -3.59
N VAL A 41 15.57 20.11 -3.18
CA VAL A 41 15.81 19.80 -1.76
C VAL A 41 17.00 20.59 -1.24
N VAL A 42 16.78 21.32 -0.15
CA VAL A 42 17.84 22.08 0.53
C VAL A 42 17.71 21.99 2.04
N ARG A 43 18.85 22.15 2.74
CA ARG A 43 18.86 22.31 4.19
C ARG A 43 18.76 23.79 4.51
N MET A 44 17.70 24.17 5.19
CA MET A 44 17.44 25.55 5.62
C MET A 44 18.43 25.95 6.74
N GLN A 45 18.57 27.25 6.97
CA GLN A 45 19.38 27.78 8.09
C GLN A 45 18.92 27.26 9.47
N SER A 46 17.64 26.96 9.63
CA SER A 46 17.06 26.32 10.82
C SER A 46 17.49 24.86 11.04
N GLY A 47 18.27 24.29 10.11
CA GLY A 47 18.63 22.86 10.09
C GLY A 47 17.56 21.94 9.51
N ARG A 48 16.35 22.44 9.23
CA ARG A 48 15.28 21.68 8.60
C ARG A 48 15.58 21.43 7.13
N ILE A 49 15.11 20.30 6.62
CA ILE A 49 15.18 19.93 5.20
C ILE A 49 13.83 20.27 4.56
N THR A 50 13.84 20.89 3.39
CA THR A 50 12.63 21.10 2.59
C THR A 50 12.03 19.76 2.20
N HIS A 51 10.73 19.70 1.94
CA HIS A 51 10.00 18.46 1.59
C HIS A 51 10.07 17.32 2.62
N PHE A 52 10.53 17.58 3.86
CA PHE A 52 10.76 16.53 4.86
C PHE A 52 9.53 15.64 5.12
N THR A 53 8.32 16.20 5.08
CA THR A 53 7.08 15.42 5.23
C THR A 53 6.85 14.50 4.05
N GLN A 54 7.05 14.96 2.83
CA GLN A 54 6.92 14.18 1.60
C GLN A 54 7.97 13.06 1.53
N ILE A 55 9.22 13.40 1.86
CA ILE A 55 10.34 12.44 1.92
C ILE A 55 10.01 11.24 2.84
N LYS A 56 9.34 11.47 3.98
CA LYS A 56 8.95 10.41 4.90
C LYS A 56 7.72 9.62 4.43
N ASN A 57 6.74 10.33 3.86
CA ASN A 57 5.43 9.74 3.57
C ASN A 57 5.39 9.00 2.23
N TYR A 58 6.04 9.53 1.20
CA TYR A 58 5.96 8.97 -0.15
C TYR A 58 6.38 7.49 -0.24
N PRO A 59 7.51 7.06 0.37
CA PRO A 59 7.90 5.65 0.28
C PRO A 59 6.87 4.70 0.90
N VAL A 60 6.21 5.10 1.99
CA VAL A 60 5.24 4.27 2.69
C VAL A 60 3.89 4.29 1.97
N GLN A 61 3.34 5.49 1.77
CA GLN A 61 2.01 5.63 1.17
C GLN A 61 1.98 5.11 -0.26
N SER A 62 2.98 5.46 -1.09
CA SER A 62 2.97 5.02 -2.47
C SER A 62 3.16 3.51 -2.60
N PHE A 63 4.03 2.91 -1.78
CA PHE A 63 4.22 1.48 -1.81
C PHE A 63 2.93 0.75 -1.41
N ALA A 64 2.24 1.21 -0.36
CA ALA A 64 0.97 0.64 0.06
C ALA A 64 -0.13 0.82 -1.00
N THR A 65 -0.38 2.04 -1.43
CA THR A 65 -1.57 2.35 -2.26
C THR A 65 -1.32 2.25 -3.76
N ALA A 66 -0.13 2.59 -4.24
CA ALA A 66 0.16 2.60 -5.68
C ALA A 66 0.86 1.33 -6.19
N ASP A 67 1.34 0.46 -5.29
CA ASP A 67 2.03 -0.77 -5.67
C ASP A 67 1.32 -2.02 -5.12
N ILE A 68 1.04 -2.09 -3.81
CA ILE A 68 0.42 -3.27 -3.18
C ILE A 68 -1.06 -3.40 -3.56
N VAL A 69 -1.84 -2.31 -3.52
CA VAL A 69 -3.27 -2.37 -3.87
C VAL A 69 -3.48 -2.81 -5.32
N PRO A 70 -2.80 -2.26 -6.35
CA PRO A 70 -2.88 -2.78 -7.70
C PRO A 70 -2.45 -4.25 -7.84
N LEU A 71 -1.45 -4.69 -7.06
CA LEU A 71 -1.04 -6.10 -7.07
C LEU A 71 -2.15 -7.01 -6.54
N ALA A 72 -2.81 -6.62 -5.44
CA ALA A 72 -3.96 -7.34 -4.91
C ALA A 72 -5.14 -7.34 -5.89
N LEU A 73 -5.44 -6.18 -6.49
CA LEU A 73 -6.47 -6.01 -7.51
C LEU A 73 -6.25 -6.97 -8.69
N MET A 74 -5.05 -6.98 -9.26
CA MET A 74 -4.72 -7.87 -10.39
C MET A 74 -4.84 -9.36 -10.01
N HIS A 75 -4.54 -9.72 -8.76
CA HIS A 75 -4.68 -11.10 -8.30
C HIS A 75 -6.14 -11.48 -8.14
N ILE A 76 -6.98 -10.61 -7.54
CA ILE A 76 -8.43 -10.81 -7.42
C ILE A 76 -9.06 -10.91 -8.81
N GLU A 77 -8.75 -10.00 -9.74
CA GLU A 77 -9.24 -10.01 -11.11
C GLU A 77 -8.97 -11.37 -11.80
N LYS A 78 -7.74 -11.87 -11.66
CA LYS A 78 -7.38 -13.18 -12.20
C LYS A 78 -8.17 -14.34 -11.58
N LEU A 79 -8.52 -14.26 -10.30
CA LEU A 79 -9.32 -15.28 -9.62
C LEU A 79 -10.81 -15.22 -9.99
N LEU A 80 -11.28 -14.06 -10.44
CA LEU A 80 -12.63 -13.83 -10.94
C LEU A 80 -12.75 -14.04 -12.46
N ASP A 81 -11.69 -14.48 -13.12
CA ASP A 81 -11.74 -14.77 -14.56
C ASP A 81 -12.86 -15.77 -14.89
N ASN A 82 -13.62 -15.50 -15.96
CA ASN A 82 -14.82 -16.25 -16.35
C ASN A 82 -16.00 -16.18 -15.35
N ARG A 83 -16.01 -15.21 -14.44
CA ARG A 83 -17.16 -14.87 -13.59
C ARG A 83 -17.97 -13.72 -14.17
N GLN A 84 -19.20 -13.54 -13.67
CA GLN A 84 -20.02 -12.37 -13.99
C GLN A 84 -19.70 -11.19 -13.03
N SER A 85 -19.19 -11.50 -11.85
CA SER A 85 -18.69 -10.52 -10.90
C SER A 85 -17.42 -9.86 -11.43
N CYS A 86 -17.30 -8.55 -11.29
CA CYS A 86 -16.15 -7.81 -11.81
C CYS A 86 -15.72 -6.67 -10.89
N ILE A 87 -14.45 -6.28 -10.98
CA ILE A 87 -13.94 -5.08 -10.33
C ILE A 87 -14.43 -3.87 -11.11
N VAL A 88 -15.16 -2.96 -10.43
CA VAL A 88 -15.76 -1.77 -11.06
C VAL A 88 -15.08 -0.48 -10.67
N ASN A 89 -14.36 -0.45 -9.55
CA ASN A 89 -13.65 0.75 -9.11
C ASN A 89 -12.51 0.43 -8.15
N SER A 90 -11.57 1.37 -8.04
CA SER A 90 -10.53 1.39 -7.02
C SER A 90 -10.40 2.82 -6.50
N VAL A 91 -10.52 3.00 -5.17
CA VAL A 91 -10.45 4.32 -4.53
C VAL A 91 -9.42 4.27 -3.42
N HIS A 92 -8.29 4.95 -3.61
CA HIS A 92 -7.15 4.96 -2.69
C HIS A 92 -6.63 3.56 -2.35
N ASP A 93 -7.02 3.02 -1.22
CA ASP A 93 -6.65 1.72 -0.67
C ASP A 93 -7.78 0.68 -0.73
N SER A 94 -8.91 1.02 -1.35
CA SER A 94 -10.06 0.14 -1.49
C SER A 94 -10.28 -0.34 -2.92
N ILE A 95 -10.81 -1.56 -3.05
CA ILE A 95 -11.22 -2.21 -4.31
C ILE A 95 -12.72 -2.45 -4.22
N VAL A 96 -13.46 -2.07 -5.25
CA VAL A 96 -14.90 -2.24 -5.33
C VAL A 96 -15.23 -3.29 -6.37
N ILE A 97 -15.98 -4.30 -5.95
CA ILE A 97 -16.41 -5.41 -6.80
C ILE A 97 -17.94 -5.36 -6.92
N ASP A 98 -18.45 -5.38 -8.14
CA ASP A 98 -19.87 -5.65 -8.40
C ASP A 98 -20.06 -7.16 -8.42
N VAL A 99 -20.80 -7.65 -7.40
CA VAL A 99 -20.92 -9.08 -7.11
C VAL A 99 -22.21 -9.61 -7.70
N HIS A 100 -22.11 -10.54 -8.65
CA HIS A 100 -23.26 -11.29 -9.12
C HIS A 100 -23.87 -12.13 -7.99
N PRO A 101 -25.22 -12.16 -7.82
CA PRO A 101 -25.87 -12.80 -6.67
C PRO A 101 -25.48 -14.27 -6.42
N ASN A 102 -25.17 -15.01 -7.46
CA ASN A 102 -24.79 -16.43 -7.35
C ASN A 102 -23.28 -16.64 -7.14
N GLU A 103 -22.46 -15.55 -7.09
CA GLU A 103 -21.00 -15.63 -7.02
C GLU A 103 -20.42 -14.98 -5.76
N GLU A 104 -21.26 -14.68 -4.75
CA GLU A 104 -20.82 -14.10 -3.48
C GLU A 104 -19.68 -14.91 -2.85
N GLN A 105 -19.82 -16.23 -2.79
CA GLN A 105 -18.81 -17.09 -2.18
C GLN A 105 -17.52 -17.16 -3.00
N ASP A 106 -17.59 -17.07 -4.32
CA ASP A 106 -16.42 -17.00 -5.19
C ASP A 106 -15.64 -15.72 -4.96
N CYS A 107 -16.32 -14.59 -4.82
CA CYS A 107 -15.69 -13.30 -4.51
C CYS A 107 -15.03 -13.31 -3.13
N ILE A 108 -15.72 -13.82 -2.11
CA ILE A 108 -15.16 -13.97 -0.75
C ILE A 108 -13.94 -14.90 -0.78
N TYR A 109 -14.00 -16.00 -1.50
CA TYR A 109 -12.87 -16.90 -1.67
C TYR A 109 -11.69 -16.23 -2.35
N ALA A 110 -11.91 -15.46 -3.44
CA ALA A 110 -10.87 -14.73 -4.13
C ALA A 110 -10.15 -13.73 -3.22
N ILE A 111 -10.90 -13.01 -2.38
CA ILE A 111 -10.33 -12.05 -1.42
C ILE A 111 -9.52 -12.79 -0.34
N LYS A 112 -10.06 -13.85 0.25
CA LYS A 112 -9.36 -14.66 1.27
C LYS A 112 -8.07 -15.28 0.73
N LEU A 113 -8.11 -15.80 -0.47
CA LEU A 113 -6.95 -16.39 -1.12
C LEU A 113 -5.89 -15.31 -1.41
N THR A 114 -6.31 -14.16 -1.93
CA THR A 114 -5.41 -13.02 -2.15
C THR A 114 -4.77 -12.59 -0.83
N ASN A 115 -5.56 -12.46 0.23
CA ASN A 115 -5.07 -12.09 1.55
C ASN A 115 -3.98 -13.04 2.05
N SER A 116 -4.23 -14.35 1.95
CA SER A 116 -3.25 -15.37 2.36
C SER A 116 -1.96 -15.40 1.53
N GLN A 117 -2.02 -14.92 0.30
CA GLN A 117 -0.89 -14.96 -0.65
C GLN A 117 -0.19 -13.60 -0.82
N LEU A 118 -0.74 -12.50 -0.30
CA LEU A 118 -0.31 -11.14 -0.62
C LEU A 118 1.17 -10.90 -0.32
N THR A 119 1.67 -11.35 0.82
CA THR A 119 3.09 -11.23 1.17
C THR A 119 4.01 -12.00 0.22
N ASN A 120 3.57 -13.18 -0.24
CA ASN A 120 4.29 -13.99 -1.22
C ASN A 120 4.29 -13.33 -2.61
N LEU A 121 3.17 -12.73 -3.00
CA LEU A 121 3.05 -11.97 -4.25
C LEU A 121 4.00 -10.76 -4.26
N ILE A 122 4.07 -10.02 -3.15
CA ILE A 122 4.99 -8.90 -2.96
C ILE A 122 6.44 -9.39 -3.09
N SER A 123 6.79 -10.46 -2.38
CA SER A 123 8.14 -11.03 -2.38
C SER A 123 8.54 -11.52 -3.77
N SER A 124 7.64 -12.21 -4.45
CA SER A 124 7.88 -12.73 -5.80
C SER A 124 8.04 -11.63 -6.84
N LYS A 125 7.23 -10.56 -6.73
CA LYS A 125 7.25 -9.49 -7.73
C LYS A 125 8.45 -8.57 -7.62
N TRP A 126 8.86 -8.24 -6.37
CA TRP A 126 9.88 -7.21 -6.13
C TRP A 126 11.12 -7.72 -5.38
N GLY A 127 11.21 -9.00 -5.07
CA GLY A 127 12.34 -9.57 -4.33
C GLY A 127 12.44 -9.08 -2.87
N ILE A 128 11.34 -8.62 -2.28
CA ILE A 128 11.28 -8.03 -0.94
C ILE A 128 10.92 -9.12 0.07
N ASN A 129 11.71 -9.26 1.13
CA ASN A 129 11.28 -10.04 2.29
C ASN A 129 10.31 -9.23 3.13
N PHE A 130 9.00 -9.34 2.82
CA PHE A 130 7.95 -8.62 3.51
C PHE A 130 7.53 -9.38 4.77
N ASN A 131 7.85 -8.84 5.93
CA ASN A 131 7.66 -9.48 7.24
C ASN A 131 6.60 -8.79 8.12
N VAL A 132 5.81 -7.90 7.53
CA VAL A 132 4.69 -7.24 8.21
C VAL A 132 3.40 -7.89 7.71
N PRO A 133 2.49 -8.33 8.60
CA PRO A 133 1.21 -8.85 8.17
C PRO A 133 0.42 -7.77 7.41
N LEU A 134 -0.18 -8.19 6.30
CA LEU A 134 -1.10 -7.39 5.52
C LEU A 134 -2.43 -8.13 5.48
N GLU A 135 -3.50 -7.41 5.75
CA GLU A 135 -4.85 -7.96 5.75
C GLU A 135 -5.74 -7.11 4.84
N LEU A 136 -6.52 -7.79 4.02
CA LEU A 136 -7.60 -7.21 3.25
C LEU A 136 -8.89 -7.42 4.05
N GLU A 137 -9.45 -6.35 4.56
CA GLU A 137 -10.79 -6.36 5.13
C GLU A 137 -11.81 -6.27 4.00
N ALA A 138 -12.89 -7.03 4.09
CA ALA A 138 -13.94 -6.98 3.09
C ALA A 138 -15.32 -6.89 3.71
N LYS A 139 -16.15 -6.08 3.08
CA LYS A 139 -17.58 -5.92 3.42
C LYS A 139 -18.42 -6.17 2.19
N ILE A 140 -19.58 -6.77 2.38
CA ILE A 140 -20.55 -6.98 1.33
C ILE A 140 -21.92 -6.44 1.73
N GLY A 141 -22.67 -5.93 0.78
CA GLY A 141 -24.03 -5.42 0.99
C GLY A 141 -24.69 -4.96 -0.31
N PRO A 142 -25.99 -4.66 -0.27
CA PRO A 142 -26.74 -4.20 -1.44
C PRO A 142 -26.36 -2.79 -1.86
N ASN A 143 -25.68 -2.03 -1.03
CA ASN A 143 -25.18 -0.69 -1.27
C ASN A 143 -24.03 -0.37 -0.29
N TRP A 144 -23.42 0.80 -0.43
CA TRP A 144 -22.27 1.22 0.38
C TRP A 144 -22.57 1.51 1.86
N LEU A 145 -23.83 1.71 2.21
CA LEU A 145 -24.27 2.00 3.58
C LEU A 145 -24.59 0.72 4.36
N ASP A 146 -25.28 -0.20 3.71
CA ASP A 146 -25.82 -1.41 4.34
C ASP A 146 -24.88 -2.60 4.07
N THR A 147 -23.70 -2.57 4.67
CA THR A 147 -22.67 -3.62 4.51
C THR A 147 -22.46 -4.40 5.79
N LYS A 148 -22.03 -5.67 5.64
CA LYS A 148 -21.56 -6.54 6.72
C LYS A 148 -20.13 -7.03 6.43
N ASP A 149 -19.34 -7.25 7.48
CA ASP A 149 -18.00 -7.82 7.35
C ASP A 149 -18.06 -9.29 6.89
N VAL A 150 -17.16 -9.68 5.98
CA VAL A 150 -17.08 -11.04 5.43
C VAL A 150 -15.67 -11.63 5.40
N VAL A 151 -14.67 -10.78 5.57
CA VAL A 151 -13.23 -11.14 5.67
C VAL A 151 -12.59 -10.26 6.73
#